data_c45dc837cfa8837348634f816f0d9af7
#
_entry.id   c45dc837cfa8837348634f816f0d9af7
#
_cell.length_a   1.000
_cell.length_b   1.000
_cell.length_c   1.000
_cell.angle_alpha   90.00
_cell.angle_beta   90.00
_cell.angle_gamma   90.00
#
_symmetry.space_group_name_H-M   'P 1'
#
loop_
_entity.id
_entity.type
_entity.pdbx_description
1 polymer ?
#
loop_
_entity_poly.entity_id
_entity_poly.type
_entity_poly.pdbx_seq_one_letter_code
_entity_poly.pdbx_strand_id
1 'polypeptide(L)'
;MLWNYQVATPPYLYQEILANAGTMQNKGLEIHLSAIPVQTKEFSWTTSFNYSTNKNKLVALSNEEFQLKSGYIEDGWTGEPIQQYTHRIFEGGEVGNFYGFKTIDIDSEGRWIIEDKNGNPKPISEQQAEDKKIIGNGLPKHLLSWDNSFTFKNFDLGITMRGAFDYDILNYPRMFYECPVNLTRGNLLATAYEPKYGKTVLNDQQELQYVSYFIERGNFWKIDNITIGYTLK
;
A
#
# COMPACT_ATOMS: atom_id res chain seq x y z
N MET A 1 -5.71 -19.26 -7.28
CA MET A 1 -5.01 -18.57 -6.17
C MET A 1 -4.78 -19.56 -5.06
N LEU A 2 -3.54 -19.68 -4.57
CA LEU A 2 -3.18 -20.58 -3.47
C LEU A 2 -3.42 -19.89 -2.14
N TRP A 3 -4.07 -20.57 -1.21
CA TRP A 3 -4.33 -20.09 0.14
C TRP A 3 -4.41 -21.26 1.13
N ASN A 4 -4.16 -20.98 2.42
CA ASN A 4 -4.33 -21.96 3.49
C ASN A 4 -5.81 -22.02 3.91
N TYR A 5 -6.44 -23.16 3.68
CA TYR A 5 -7.81 -23.43 4.10
C TYR A 5 -7.81 -24.29 5.36
N GLN A 6 -8.64 -23.91 6.33
CA GLN A 6 -8.83 -24.71 7.52
C GLN A 6 -9.61 -25.98 7.19
N VAL A 7 -9.14 -27.10 7.69
CA VAL A 7 -9.78 -28.42 7.57
C VAL A 7 -10.25 -28.93 8.93
N ALA A 8 -11.27 -29.80 8.91
CA ALA A 8 -11.80 -30.37 10.14
C ALA A 8 -10.78 -31.29 10.81
N THR A 9 -10.60 -31.11 12.11
CA THR A 9 -9.78 -32.00 12.95
C THR A 9 -10.67 -32.59 14.05
N PRO A 10 -10.95 -33.89 14.09
CA PRO A 10 -10.64 -34.95 13.14
C PRO A 10 -11.57 -34.94 11.90
N PRO A 11 -11.28 -35.65 10.79
CA PRO A 11 -10.37 -36.80 10.72
C PRO A 11 -8.92 -36.49 10.31
N TYR A 12 -8.60 -35.22 9.96
CA TYR A 12 -7.26 -34.87 9.49
C TYR A 12 -6.30 -34.63 10.68
N LEU A 13 -5.02 -34.95 10.47
CA LEU A 13 -3.96 -34.75 11.49
C LEU A 13 -3.37 -33.33 11.43
N TYR A 14 -3.81 -32.51 10.50
CA TYR A 14 -3.40 -31.12 10.28
C TYR A 14 -4.60 -30.20 10.25
N GLN A 15 -4.40 -28.94 10.61
CA GLN A 15 -5.47 -27.94 10.74
C GLN A 15 -5.69 -27.13 9.47
N GLU A 16 -4.68 -27.08 8.61
CA GLU A 16 -4.69 -26.27 7.40
C GLU A 16 -4.12 -27.04 6.20
N ILE A 17 -4.65 -26.75 5.04
CA ILE A 17 -4.15 -27.24 3.74
C ILE A 17 -3.98 -26.08 2.77
N LEU A 18 -2.84 -26.07 2.08
CA LEU A 18 -2.62 -25.14 0.99
C LEU A 18 -3.34 -25.63 -0.27
N ALA A 19 -4.42 -24.95 -0.65
CA ALA A 19 -5.25 -25.33 -1.78
C ALA A 19 -5.38 -24.19 -2.81
N ASN A 20 -5.56 -24.57 -4.07
CA ASN A 20 -5.79 -23.63 -5.17
C ASN A 20 -7.30 -23.50 -5.43
N ALA A 21 -8.01 -22.83 -4.54
CA ALA A 21 -9.45 -22.68 -4.60
C ALA A 21 -9.94 -21.28 -5.05
N GLY A 22 -9.10 -20.25 -4.83
CA GLY A 22 -9.49 -18.88 -5.19
C GLY A 22 -9.24 -18.53 -6.66
N THR A 23 -10.09 -17.68 -7.21
CA THR A 23 -9.98 -17.14 -8.57
C THR A 23 -9.78 -15.64 -8.53
N MET A 24 -8.73 -15.15 -9.18
CA MET A 24 -8.41 -13.73 -9.32
C MET A 24 -8.40 -13.33 -10.80
N GLN A 25 -8.96 -12.18 -11.11
CA GLN A 25 -8.94 -11.56 -12.43
C GLN A 25 -8.05 -10.33 -12.40
N ASN A 26 -7.18 -10.20 -13.41
CA ASN A 26 -6.40 -9.00 -13.68
C ASN A 26 -6.77 -8.46 -15.05
N LYS A 27 -6.96 -7.13 -15.13
CA LYS A 27 -7.20 -6.39 -16.38
C LYS A 27 -6.31 -5.16 -16.40
N GLY A 28 -5.64 -4.92 -17.51
CA GLY A 28 -4.73 -3.80 -17.62
C GLY A 28 -4.54 -3.34 -19.05
N LEU A 29 -3.83 -2.23 -19.20
CA LEU A 29 -3.36 -1.66 -20.45
C LEU A 29 -1.86 -1.39 -20.32
N GLU A 30 -1.10 -1.79 -21.32
CA GLU A 30 0.31 -1.50 -21.43
C GLU A 30 0.57 -0.76 -22.75
N ILE A 31 1.33 0.35 -22.67
CA ILE A 31 1.71 1.16 -23.80
C ILE A 31 3.22 1.30 -23.79
N HIS A 32 3.87 0.96 -24.88
CA HIS A 32 5.28 1.22 -25.12
C HIS A 32 5.45 2.11 -26.36
N LEU A 33 6.13 3.24 -26.17
CA LEU A 33 6.45 4.18 -27.23
C LEU A 33 7.97 4.36 -27.29
N SER A 34 8.56 4.15 -28.47
CA SER A 34 9.97 4.40 -28.70
C SER A 34 10.17 5.25 -29.94
N ALA A 35 11.07 6.21 -29.87
CA ALA A 35 11.35 7.14 -30.96
C ALA A 35 12.83 7.56 -30.98
N ILE A 36 13.27 8.00 -32.14
CA ILE A 36 14.55 8.69 -32.34
C ILE A 36 14.20 10.11 -32.85
N PRO A 37 13.87 11.05 -31.94
CA PRO A 37 13.41 12.39 -32.34
C PRO A 37 14.45 13.20 -33.12
N VAL A 38 15.73 12.95 -32.81
CA VAL A 38 16.85 13.63 -33.48
C VAL A 38 17.95 12.62 -33.78
N GLN A 39 18.38 12.60 -35.06
CA GLN A 39 19.52 11.81 -35.49
C GLN A 39 20.32 12.61 -36.54
N THR A 40 21.54 12.96 -36.21
CA THR A 40 22.50 13.63 -37.07
C THR A 40 23.82 12.85 -37.09
N LYS A 41 24.82 13.33 -37.85
CA LYS A 41 26.15 12.69 -37.84
C LYS A 41 26.88 12.76 -36.50
N GLU A 42 26.60 13.78 -35.67
CA GLU A 42 27.30 14.03 -34.41
C GLU A 42 26.41 13.89 -33.17
N PHE A 43 25.08 13.96 -33.35
CA PHE A 43 24.13 13.89 -32.22
C PHE A 43 22.99 12.95 -32.53
N SER A 44 22.66 12.10 -31.57
CA SER A 44 21.48 11.24 -31.56
C SER A 44 20.76 11.32 -30.22
N TRP A 45 19.43 11.38 -30.28
CA TRP A 45 18.57 11.24 -29.13
C TRP A 45 17.58 10.12 -29.37
N THR A 46 17.64 9.10 -28.53
CA THR A 46 16.66 8.02 -28.47
C THR A 46 15.86 8.14 -27.18
N THR A 47 14.56 8.01 -27.26
CA THR A 47 13.67 8.06 -26.10
C THR A 47 12.70 6.89 -26.13
N SER A 48 12.38 6.36 -24.94
CA SER A 48 11.42 5.27 -24.76
C SER A 48 10.56 5.56 -23.55
N PHE A 49 9.24 5.47 -23.71
CA PHE A 49 8.27 5.68 -22.67
C PHE A 49 7.39 4.44 -22.51
N ASN A 50 7.25 3.97 -21.25
CA ASN A 50 6.35 2.88 -20.91
C ASN A 50 5.31 3.38 -19.92
N TYR A 51 4.08 2.99 -20.17
CA TYR A 51 2.97 3.16 -19.25
C TYR A 51 2.25 1.84 -19.07
N SER A 52 1.97 1.46 -17.83
CA SER A 52 1.10 0.33 -17.54
C SER A 52 0.09 0.67 -16.45
N THR A 53 -1.10 0.14 -16.60
CA THR A 53 -2.14 0.16 -15.57
C THR A 53 -2.72 -1.23 -15.42
N ASN A 54 -2.97 -1.63 -14.17
CA ASN A 54 -3.58 -2.93 -13.86
C ASN A 54 -4.61 -2.77 -12.76
N LYS A 55 -5.75 -3.44 -12.95
CA LYS A 55 -6.79 -3.59 -11.94
C LYS A 55 -6.99 -5.06 -11.66
N ASN A 56 -6.80 -5.45 -10.42
CA ASN A 56 -7.10 -6.79 -9.95
C ASN A 56 -8.51 -6.85 -9.34
N LYS A 57 -9.10 -8.03 -9.35
CA LYS A 57 -10.36 -8.32 -8.67
C LYS A 57 -10.35 -9.77 -8.22
N LEU A 58 -10.63 -10.00 -6.96
CA LEU A 58 -10.91 -11.33 -6.48
C LEU A 58 -12.31 -11.75 -6.90
N VAL A 59 -12.39 -12.82 -7.71
CA VAL A 59 -13.66 -13.32 -8.26
C VAL A 59 -14.30 -14.31 -7.30
N ALA A 60 -13.51 -15.23 -6.74
CA ALA A 60 -13.95 -16.21 -5.77
C ALA A 60 -12.84 -16.57 -4.80
N LEU A 61 -13.20 -16.79 -3.54
CA LEU A 61 -12.30 -17.30 -2.46
C LEU A 61 -12.51 -18.79 -2.22
N SER A 62 -13.60 -19.35 -2.70
CA SER A 62 -14.01 -20.72 -2.44
C SER A 62 -14.31 -21.44 -3.73
N ASN A 63 -14.28 -22.78 -3.72
CA ASN A 63 -14.80 -23.66 -4.76
C ASN A 63 -15.66 -24.77 -4.11
N GLU A 64 -16.07 -25.78 -4.87
CA GLU A 64 -16.92 -26.86 -4.36
C GLU A 64 -16.27 -27.68 -3.24
N GLU A 65 -14.94 -27.82 -3.27
CA GLU A 65 -14.17 -28.64 -2.33
C GLU A 65 -13.69 -27.84 -1.11
N PHE A 66 -13.28 -26.59 -1.32
CA PHE A 66 -12.72 -25.71 -0.28
C PHE A 66 -13.60 -24.48 -0.08
N GLN A 67 -14.29 -24.45 1.07
CA GLN A 67 -15.19 -23.37 1.45
C GLN A 67 -14.58 -22.49 2.54
N LEU A 68 -14.50 -21.17 2.30
CA LEU A 68 -14.10 -20.19 3.29
C LEU A 68 -15.34 -19.59 3.98
N LYS A 69 -15.64 -20.06 5.20
CA LYS A 69 -16.85 -19.67 5.96
C LYS A 69 -16.93 -18.17 6.26
N SER A 70 -15.80 -17.50 6.45
CA SER A 70 -15.74 -16.06 6.77
C SER A 70 -16.17 -15.17 5.59
N GLY A 71 -16.04 -15.66 4.35
CA GLY A 71 -16.22 -14.86 3.12
C GLY A 71 -15.12 -13.85 2.86
N TYR A 72 -14.09 -13.80 3.69
CA TYR A 72 -12.91 -12.95 3.55
C TYR A 72 -11.68 -13.59 4.16
N ILE A 73 -10.52 -13.08 3.78
CA ILE A 73 -9.20 -13.40 4.34
C ILE A 73 -8.62 -12.14 4.95
N GLU A 74 -8.04 -12.24 6.13
CA GLU A 74 -7.26 -11.18 6.75
C GLU A 74 -5.77 -11.49 6.63
N ASP A 75 -4.96 -10.46 6.36
CA ASP A 75 -3.52 -10.56 6.17
C ASP A 75 -2.82 -9.30 6.70
N GLY A 76 -1.47 -9.36 6.76
CA GLY A 76 -0.66 -8.24 7.24
C GLY A 76 -0.78 -8.05 8.75
N TRP A 77 -0.56 -9.11 9.53
CA TRP A 77 -0.55 -9.04 11.00
C TRP A 77 0.51 -8.07 11.52
N THR A 78 0.11 -7.08 12.33
CA THR A 78 0.99 -6.03 12.86
C THR A 78 1.90 -6.48 13.99
N GLY A 79 1.63 -7.63 14.61
CA GLY A 79 2.33 -8.07 15.82
C GLY A 79 1.99 -7.25 17.06
N GLU A 80 2.74 -7.50 18.13
CA GLU A 80 2.62 -6.77 19.39
C GLU A 80 3.12 -5.32 19.25
N PRO A 81 2.49 -4.36 19.93
CA PRO A 81 1.34 -4.44 20.81
C PRO A 81 -0.01 -4.20 20.10
N ILE A 82 -0.02 -3.95 18.79
CA ILE A 82 -1.22 -3.53 18.07
C ILE A 82 -2.16 -4.70 17.79
N GLN A 83 -1.60 -5.87 17.41
CA GLN A 83 -2.33 -7.13 17.21
C GLN A 83 -3.54 -7.01 16.27
N GLN A 84 -3.35 -6.37 15.12
CA GLN A 84 -4.41 -6.18 14.13
C GLN A 84 -3.94 -6.63 12.76
N TYR A 85 -4.88 -7.11 11.93
CA TYR A 85 -4.64 -7.31 10.51
C TYR A 85 -4.84 -5.99 9.76
N THR A 86 -3.95 -5.70 8.82
CA THR A 86 -3.97 -4.45 8.06
C THR A 86 -4.75 -4.57 6.75
N HIS A 87 -4.91 -5.80 6.25
CA HIS A 87 -5.58 -6.07 4.99
C HIS A 87 -6.77 -6.99 5.17
N ARG A 88 -7.80 -6.78 4.35
CA ARG A 88 -8.90 -7.73 4.19
C ARG A 88 -9.18 -7.95 2.71
N ILE A 89 -9.14 -9.21 2.32
CA ILE A 89 -9.37 -9.69 0.96
C ILE A 89 -10.72 -10.38 0.93
N PHE A 90 -11.65 -9.91 0.10
CA PHE A 90 -13.00 -10.44 -0.03
C PHE A 90 -13.43 -10.50 -1.49
N GLU A 91 -14.42 -11.34 -1.79
CA GLU A 91 -14.94 -11.48 -3.15
C GLU A 91 -15.50 -10.15 -3.68
N GLY A 92 -15.17 -9.84 -4.91
CA GLY A 92 -15.50 -8.56 -5.54
C GLY A 92 -14.53 -7.42 -5.23
N GLY A 93 -13.68 -7.56 -4.19
CA GLY A 93 -12.67 -6.58 -3.79
C GLY A 93 -11.36 -6.70 -4.56
N GLU A 94 -10.49 -5.73 -4.34
CA GLU A 94 -9.11 -5.71 -4.84
C GLU A 94 -8.17 -6.30 -3.79
N VAL A 95 -7.13 -7.01 -4.24
CA VAL A 95 -6.02 -7.42 -3.38
C VAL A 95 -5.18 -6.17 -3.07
N GLY A 96 -4.64 -6.11 -1.84
CA GLY A 96 -3.85 -4.97 -1.38
C GLY A 96 -4.67 -3.86 -0.71
N ASN A 97 -5.99 -4.06 -0.53
CA ASN A 97 -6.82 -3.13 0.24
C ASN A 97 -6.42 -3.11 1.71
N PHE A 98 -6.02 -1.94 2.19
CA PHE A 98 -5.94 -1.66 3.61
C PHE A 98 -7.35 -1.59 4.19
N TYR A 99 -7.60 -2.32 5.28
CA TYR A 99 -8.92 -2.43 5.89
C TYR A 99 -8.85 -2.14 7.38
N GLY A 100 -9.42 -1.01 7.80
CA GLY A 100 -9.30 -0.53 9.18
C GLY A 100 -10.26 0.61 9.48
N PHE A 101 -9.99 1.33 10.58
CA PHE A 101 -10.78 2.47 10.98
C PHE A 101 -10.34 3.74 10.22
N LYS A 102 -11.31 4.43 9.63
CA LYS A 102 -11.06 5.71 8.97
C LYS A 102 -11.13 6.84 9.99
N THR A 103 -9.97 7.43 10.32
CA THR A 103 -9.92 8.65 11.15
C THR A 103 -10.32 9.86 10.35
N ILE A 104 -11.08 10.74 10.97
CA ILE A 104 -11.51 12.02 10.39
C ILE A 104 -11.06 13.20 11.23
N ASP A 105 -10.74 12.99 12.51
CA ASP A 105 -10.36 14.04 13.45
C ASP A 105 -9.75 13.46 14.73
N ILE A 106 -9.45 14.35 15.69
CA ILE A 106 -9.19 14.04 17.10
C ILE A 106 -10.06 14.90 17.99
N ASP A 107 -10.36 14.41 19.20
CA ASP A 107 -11.06 15.20 20.22
C ASP A 107 -10.12 16.17 20.95
N SER A 108 -10.66 16.94 21.90
CA SER A 108 -9.87 17.91 22.72
C SER A 108 -8.84 17.25 23.62
N GLU A 109 -8.97 15.94 23.88
CA GLU A 109 -8.05 15.16 24.71
C GLU A 109 -6.99 14.41 23.85
N GLY A 110 -7.00 14.58 22.53
CA GLY A 110 -6.07 13.93 21.61
C GLY A 110 -6.39 12.48 21.29
N ARG A 111 -7.66 12.07 21.37
CA ARG A 111 -8.12 10.74 20.99
C ARG A 111 -8.72 10.76 19.59
N TRP A 112 -8.54 9.64 18.86
CA TRP A 112 -9.05 9.54 17.49
C TRP A 112 -10.58 9.60 17.43
N ILE A 113 -11.08 10.41 16.49
CA ILE A 113 -12.45 10.37 16.01
C ILE A 113 -12.44 9.63 14.67
N ILE A 114 -13.21 8.57 14.61
CA ILE A 114 -13.35 7.71 13.42
C ILE A 114 -14.71 7.95 12.74
N GLU A 115 -14.81 7.50 11.52
CA GLU A 115 -16.07 7.43 10.78
C GLU A 115 -16.74 6.09 11.05
N ASP A 116 -17.96 6.10 11.59
CA ASP A 116 -18.76 4.88 11.79
C ASP A 116 -19.18 4.23 10.45
N LYS A 117 -19.90 3.13 10.49
CA LYS A 117 -20.41 2.43 9.30
C LYS A 117 -21.31 3.29 8.41
N ASN A 118 -21.98 4.30 8.98
CA ASN A 118 -22.91 5.19 8.29
C ASN A 118 -22.25 6.51 7.84
N GLY A 119 -20.97 6.73 8.15
CA GLY A 119 -20.23 7.94 7.82
C GLY A 119 -20.28 9.02 8.87
N ASN A 120 -20.80 8.75 10.08
CA ASN A 120 -20.87 9.76 11.15
C ASN A 120 -19.61 9.72 12.03
N PRO A 121 -19.22 10.87 12.62
CA PRO A 121 -18.15 10.95 13.60
C PRO A 121 -18.45 10.10 14.85
N LYS A 122 -17.46 9.35 15.32
CA LYS A 122 -17.57 8.48 16.49
C LYS A 122 -16.23 8.39 17.23
N PRO A 123 -16.19 8.51 18.56
CA PRO A 123 -14.97 8.25 19.32
C PRO A 123 -14.43 6.85 19.08
N ILE A 124 -13.11 6.71 18.96
CA ILE A 124 -12.51 5.39 18.73
C ILE A 124 -12.74 4.42 19.89
N SER A 125 -12.95 4.91 21.10
CA SER A 125 -13.31 4.09 22.28
C SER A 125 -14.63 3.34 22.12
N GLU A 126 -15.49 3.79 21.20
CA GLU A 126 -16.79 3.19 20.89
C GLU A 126 -16.76 2.35 19.59
N GLN A 127 -15.55 2.08 19.05
CA GLN A 127 -15.36 1.35 17.80
C GLN A 127 -16.06 0.00 17.79
N GLN A 128 -16.61 -0.36 16.64
CA GLN A 128 -17.19 -1.67 16.37
C GLN A 128 -16.52 -2.28 15.14
N ALA A 129 -16.49 -3.59 15.03
CA ALA A 129 -15.89 -4.27 13.89
C ALA A 129 -16.50 -3.83 12.54
N GLU A 130 -17.78 -3.47 12.54
CA GLU A 130 -18.53 -2.98 11.37
C GLU A 130 -18.21 -1.54 10.95
N ASP A 131 -17.49 -0.78 11.77
CA ASP A 131 -17.00 0.57 11.44
C ASP A 131 -15.75 0.51 10.55
N LYS A 132 -15.10 -0.66 10.47
CA LYS A 132 -13.95 -0.85 9.60
C LYS A 132 -14.38 -0.82 8.13
N LYS A 133 -13.55 -0.19 7.32
CA LYS A 133 -13.77 -0.04 5.87
C LYS A 133 -12.44 -0.06 5.10
N ILE A 134 -12.49 -0.05 3.79
CA ILE A 134 -11.29 0.15 2.97
C ILE A 134 -10.79 1.57 3.21
N ILE A 135 -9.54 1.70 3.65
CA ILE A 135 -8.88 2.99 3.99
C ILE A 135 -7.73 3.33 3.07
N GLY A 136 -7.45 2.50 2.08
CA GLY A 136 -6.40 2.69 1.06
C GLY A 136 -6.13 1.40 0.31
N ASN A 137 -5.20 1.46 -0.65
CA ASN A 137 -4.72 0.29 -1.39
C ASN A 137 -3.22 0.41 -1.66
N GLY A 138 -2.45 -0.63 -1.31
CA GLY A 138 -0.99 -0.67 -1.46
C GLY A 138 -0.48 -0.99 -2.86
N LEU A 139 -1.35 -1.29 -3.83
CA LEU A 139 -0.95 -1.63 -5.19
C LEU A 139 -1.04 -0.42 -6.12
N PRO A 140 0.06 0.02 -6.74
CA PRO A 140 0.04 1.13 -7.70
C PRO A 140 -0.88 0.82 -8.87
N LYS A 141 -1.78 1.76 -9.20
CA LYS A 141 -2.65 1.63 -10.38
C LYS A 141 -1.94 2.06 -11.66
N HIS A 142 -0.95 2.94 -11.56
CA HIS A 142 -0.22 3.45 -12.72
C HIS A 142 1.27 3.32 -12.48
N LEU A 143 1.96 2.66 -13.41
CA LEU A 143 3.41 2.56 -13.46
C LEU A 143 3.91 3.22 -14.74
N LEU A 144 4.94 4.04 -14.61
CA LEU A 144 5.55 4.75 -15.72
C LEU A 144 7.07 4.56 -15.68
N SER A 145 7.68 4.43 -16.85
CA SER A 145 9.12 4.63 -17.02
C SER A 145 9.40 5.49 -18.25
N TRP A 146 10.49 6.23 -18.17
CA TRP A 146 10.95 7.08 -19.26
C TRP A 146 12.47 7.03 -19.35
N ASP A 147 12.94 6.44 -20.44
CA ASP A 147 14.35 6.27 -20.74
C ASP A 147 14.77 7.22 -21.85
N ASN A 148 15.90 7.91 -21.66
CA ASN A 148 16.49 8.80 -22.65
C ASN A 148 17.96 8.45 -22.81
N SER A 149 18.40 8.33 -24.05
CA SER A 149 19.79 8.13 -24.42
C SER A 149 20.21 9.20 -25.43
N PHE A 150 21.28 9.89 -25.11
CA PHE A 150 21.87 10.93 -25.93
C PHE A 150 23.29 10.52 -26.29
N THR A 151 23.67 10.67 -27.56
CA THR A 151 25.07 10.59 -27.99
C THR A 151 25.44 11.88 -28.64
N PHE A 152 26.58 12.44 -28.29
CA PHE A 152 27.18 13.60 -28.90
C PHE A 152 28.66 13.39 -29.14
N LYS A 153 29.04 13.17 -30.40
CA LYS A 153 30.42 12.80 -30.77
C LYS A 153 30.89 11.55 -30.03
N ASN A 154 31.82 11.74 -29.06
CA ASN A 154 32.39 10.68 -28.27
C ASN A 154 31.75 10.56 -26.87
N PHE A 155 30.77 11.43 -26.55
CA PHE A 155 30.06 11.40 -25.29
C PHE A 155 28.73 10.67 -25.44
N ASP A 156 28.34 9.94 -24.41
CA ASP A 156 27.02 9.39 -24.23
C ASP A 156 26.45 9.76 -22.85
N LEU A 157 25.14 9.98 -22.82
CA LEU A 157 24.37 10.26 -21.61
C LEU A 157 23.11 9.41 -21.63
N GLY A 158 22.92 8.60 -20.60
CA GLY A 158 21.70 7.85 -20.34
C GLY A 158 20.99 8.38 -19.11
N ILE A 159 19.68 8.55 -19.19
CA ILE A 159 18.82 8.95 -18.08
C ILE A 159 17.62 8.01 -18.04
N THR A 160 17.47 7.26 -16.92
CA THR A 160 16.32 6.38 -16.67
C THR A 160 15.50 6.96 -15.52
N MET A 161 14.21 7.14 -15.77
CA MET A 161 13.25 7.65 -14.80
C MET A 161 12.12 6.64 -14.64
N ARG A 162 11.57 6.55 -13.43
CA ARG A 162 10.34 5.78 -13.18
C ARG A 162 9.44 6.42 -12.14
N GLY A 163 8.16 6.07 -12.20
CA GLY A 163 7.18 6.49 -11.23
C GLY A 163 6.10 5.44 -10.99
N ALA A 164 5.50 5.51 -9.82
CA ALA A 164 4.32 4.74 -9.45
C ALA A 164 3.31 5.68 -8.80
N PHE A 165 2.03 5.53 -9.18
CA PHE A 165 0.98 6.46 -8.78
C PHE A 165 -0.31 5.75 -8.43
N ASP A 166 -1.13 6.46 -7.65
CA ASP A 166 -2.43 6.05 -7.14
C ASP A 166 -2.36 4.76 -6.31
N TYR A 167 -1.52 4.82 -5.28
CA TYR A 167 -1.42 3.81 -4.24
C TYR A 167 -1.06 4.44 -2.90
N ASP A 168 -1.24 3.67 -1.85
CA ASP A 168 -1.02 4.10 -0.48
C ASP A 168 0.03 3.21 0.20
N ILE A 169 0.67 3.74 1.22
CA ILE A 169 1.66 3.03 2.04
C ILE A 169 1.24 3.14 3.50
N LEU A 170 1.25 2.03 4.22
CA LEU A 170 1.17 2.06 5.67
C LEU A 170 2.53 2.51 6.22
N ASN A 171 2.57 3.70 6.83
CA ASN A 171 3.75 4.16 7.56
C ASN A 171 3.78 3.53 8.95
N TYR A 172 4.22 2.28 9.01
CA TYR A 172 4.31 1.48 10.25
C TYR A 172 5.20 2.14 11.31
N PRO A 173 6.38 2.71 10.97
CA PRO A 173 7.18 3.45 11.95
C PRO A 173 6.43 4.60 12.60
N ARG A 174 5.67 5.41 11.83
CA ARG A 174 4.85 6.48 12.40
C ARG A 174 3.75 5.93 13.31
N MET A 175 3.05 4.88 12.88
CA MET A 175 2.00 4.25 13.68
C MET A 175 2.52 3.81 15.05
N PHE A 176 3.80 3.42 15.13
CA PHE A 176 4.41 2.94 16.35
C PHE A 176 5.10 4.07 17.15
N TYR A 177 5.92 4.89 16.50
CA TYR A 177 6.79 5.86 17.19
C TYR A 177 6.25 7.30 17.21
N GLU A 178 5.10 7.57 16.61
CA GLU A 178 4.43 8.87 16.68
C GLU A 178 3.37 8.94 17.78
N CYS A 179 3.13 7.84 18.48
CA CYS A 179 2.13 7.76 19.55
C CYS A 179 2.80 7.91 20.92
N PRO A 180 2.45 8.94 21.73
CA PRO A 180 3.09 9.22 23.02
C PRO A 180 3.03 8.08 24.03
N VAL A 181 2.04 7.19 23.97
CA VAL A 181 1.93 5.98 24.81
C VAL A 181 3.18 5.10 24.73
N ASN A 182 3.93 5.17 23.64
CA ASN A 182 5.17 4.40 23.47
C ASN A 182 6.41 5.02 24.12
N LEU A 183 6.31 6.17 24.77
CA LEU A 183 7.45 6.83 25.42
C LEU A 183 8.15 5.91 26.44
N THR A 184 7.40 5.04 27.10
CA THR A 184 7.97 4.07 28.06
C THR A 184 8.72 2.91 27.39
N ARG A 185 8.59 2.73 26.07
CA ARG A 185 9.20 1.63 25.30
C ARG A 185 10.40 2.08 24.47
N GLY A 186 10.59 3.38 24.27
CA GLY A 186 11.69 3.89 23.47
C GLY A 186 11.54 5.35 23.06
N ASN A 187 12.41 5.79 22.16
CA ASN A 187 12.35 7.14 21.62
C ASN A 187 11.17 7.30 20.67
N LEU A 188 10.56 8.48 20.69
CA LEU A 188 9.50 8.86 19.77
C LEU A 188 10.04 9.66 18.58
N LEU A 189 9.28 9.70 17.50
CA LEU A 189 9.52 10.66 16.42
C LEU A 189 9.21 12.08 16.93
N ALA A 190 9.92 13.09 16.40
CA ALA A 190 9.63 14.49 16.74
C ALA A 190 8.17 14.87 16.46
N THR A 191 7.59 14.30 15.41
CA THR A 191 6.18 14.49 15.03
C THR A 191 5.18 14.00 16.08
N ALA A 192 5.58 13.17 17.05
CA ALA A 192 4.71 12.76 18.17
C ALA A 192 4.24 13.96 19.01
N TYR A 193 5.03 15.01 19.04
CA TYR A 193 4.75 16.25 19.81
C TYR A 193 4.09 17.34 18.98
N GLU A 194 3.74 17.04 17.73
CA GLU A 194 3.04 17.98 16.85
C GLU A 194 1.53 17.77 16.93
N PRO A 195 0.74 18.87 16.87
CA PRO A 195 -0.71 18.81 16.84
C PRO A 195 -1.20 17.98 15.63
N LYS A 196 -2.17 17.10 15.88
CA LYS A 196 -2.87 16.35 14.83
C LYS A 196 -4.12 17.14 14.42
N TYR A 197 -4.44 17.09 13.12
CA TYR A 197 -5.54 17.84 12.53
C TYR A 197 -5.56 19.35 12.94
N GLY A 198 -4.38 19.93 13.26
CA GLY A 198 -4.25 21.32 13.70
C GLY A 198 -4.84 21.62 15.08
N LYS A 199 -5.11 20.61 15.92
CA LYS A 199 -5.78 20.76 17.22
C LYS A 199 -4.83 20.51 18.40
N THR A 200 -4.51 19.27 18.70
CA THR A 200 -3.69 18.89 19.84
C THR A 200 -2.82 17.69 19.51
N VAL A 201 -1.88 17.34 20.39
CA VAL A 201 -1.09 16.13 20.30
C VAL A 201 -1.94 14.89 20.63
N LEU A 202 -1.51 13.73 20.19
CA LEU A 202 -2.15 12.47 20.59
C LEU A 202 -2.06 12.27 22.10
N ASN A 203 -3.09 11.71 22.68
CA ASN A 203 -3.14 11.35 24.10
C ASN A 203 -2.12 10.26 24.42
N ASP A 204 -1.41 10.40 25.54
CA ASP A 204 -0.40 9.45 26.01
C ASP A 204 -0.99 8.18 26.66
N GLN A 205 -2.30 8.17 26.91
CA GLN A 205 -3.02 6.98 27.41
C GLN A 205 -3.77 6.25 26.29
N GLN A 206 -3.77 6.80 25.05
CA GLN A 206 -4.43 6.13 23.95
C GLN A 206 -3.61 4.93 23.47
N GLU A 207 -4.23 3.76 23.48
CA GLU A 207 -3.62 2.55 22.92
C GLU A 207 -3.22 2.75 21.46
N LEU A 208 -2.16 2.06 21.04
CA LEU A 208 -1.76 2.02 19.64
C LEU A 208 -2.87 1.41 18.79
N GLN A 209 -3.24 2.11 17.73
CA GLN A 209 -4.33 1.73 16.84
C GLN A 209 -3.87 1.75 15.39
N TYR A 210 -4.29 0.74 14.64
CA TYR A 210 -4.19 0.75 13.18
C TYR A 210 -5.35 1.57 12.61
N VAL A 211 -5.04 2.77 12.13
CA VAL A 211 -6.02 3.73 11.62
C VAL A 211 -5.53 4.40 10.34
N SER A 212 -6.45 4.98 9.57
CA SER A 212 -6.14 5.59 8.27
C SER A 212 -5.19 6.78 8.33
N TYR A 213 -5.00 7.41 9.50
CA TYR A 213 -4.03 8.51 9.68
C TYR A 213 -2.60 8.09 9.29
N PHE A 214 -2.26 6.83 9.45
CA PHE A 214 -0.93 6.28 9.12
C PHE A 214 -0.86 5.69 7.71
N ILE A 215 -1.93 5.81 6.92
CA ILE A 215 -1.95 5.46 5.51
C ILE A 215 -1.61 6.71 4.70
N GLU A 216 -0.50 6.68 3.99
CA GLU A 216 0.06 7.82 3.27
C GLU A 216 0.05 7.56 1.76
N ARG A 217 0.00 8.62 0.96
CA ARG A 217 0.16 8.50 -0.49
C ARG A 217 1.57 8.05 -0.84
N GLY A 218 1.66 6.93 -1.58
CA GLY A 218 2.93 6.35 -2.03
C GLY A 218 3.45 6.91 -3.35
N ASN A 219 2.76 7.86 -3.96
CA ASN A 219 3.09 8.39 -5.28
C ASN A 219 4.51 8.92 -5.36
N PHE A 220 5.25 8.51 -6.39
CA PHE A 220 6.56 9.06 -6.66
C PHE A 220 6.89 9.11 -8.14
N TRP A 221 7.78 10.01 -8.49
CA TRP A 221 8.53 10.06 -9.75
C TRP A 221 9.99 10.33 -9.42
N LYS A 222 10.89 9.50 -9.92
CA LYS A 222 12.32 9.64 -9.61
C LYS A 222 13.21 9.33 -10.80
N ILE A 223 14.42 9.87 -10.75
CA ILE A 223 15.52 9.44 -11.60
C ILE A 223 16.17 8.23 -10.92
N ASP A 224 16.16 7.09 -11.60
CA ASP A 224 16.78 5.86 -11.09
C ASP A 224 18.26 5.80 -11.43
N ASN A 225 18.63 6.25 -12.63
CA ASN A 225 20.00 6.20 -13.08
C ASN A 225 20.33 7.36 -14.00
N ILE A 226 21.54 7.89 -13.88
CA ILE A 226 22.20 8.78 -14.81
C ILE A 226 23.56 8.18 -15.12
N THR A 227 23.82 7.90 -16.39
CA THR A 227 25.10 7.39 -16.86
C THR A 227 25.72 8.36 -17.83
N ILE A 228 26.98 8.71 -17.66
CA ILE A 228 27.76 9.53 -18.57
C ILE A 228 28.97 8.70 -19.02
N GLY A 229 29.14 8.57 -20.32
CA GLY A 229 30.25 7.84 -20.92
C GLY A 229 31.06 8.73 -21.87
N TYR A 230 32.33 8.35 -22.07
CA TYR A 230 33.22 8.93 -23.05
C TYR A 230 34.04 7.85 -23.72
N THR A 231 33.95 7.75 -25.04
CA THR A 231 34.74 6.78 -25.85
C THR A 231 36.08 7.42 -26.28
N LEU A 232 37.17 6.89 -25.75
CA LEU A 232 38.52 7.25 -26.20
C LEU A 232 38.76 6.74 -27.62
N LYS A 233 39.34 7.55 -28.47
CA LYS A 233 39.82 7.17 -29.83
C LYS A 233 41.22 6.65 -29.77
#